data_17bfe44b3b554759bc50b0372946c0dc
#
_entry.id   17bfe44b3b554759bc50b0372946c0dc
#
_cell.length_a   1.000
_cell.length_b   1.000
_cell.length_c   1.000
_cell.angle_alpha   90.00
_cell.angle_beta   90.00
_cell.angle_gamma   90.00
#
_symmetry.space_group_name_H-M   'P 1'
#
loop_
_entity.id
_entity.type
_entity.pdbx_description
1 polymer ?
#
loop_
_entity_poly.entity_id
_entity_poly.type
_entity_poly.pdbx_seq_one_letter_code
_entity_poly.pdbx_strand_id
1 'polypeptide(L)'
;AIAKGGTLSNANGKITVKDADEVVFLVTADTDYKINFDPDFKDPKAYVGVNPAETTRQWMDNAVAMGYDVLFKQHYDDYAALVNRVKLQLNPDAQSANLPTGKRLQNYRKGQPDFYLEELYYQFGRYLLIASSRPGNMPANLQGIWHNNVDGPWRVDYHNNINIQMNYWP
;
A
#
# COMPACT_ATOMS: atom_id res chain seq x y z
N ALA A 1 10.14 -11.97 12.45
CA ALA A 1 10.11 -12.98 11.39
C ALA A 1 9.65 -14.33 11.96
N ILE A 2 8.95 -15.09 11.15
CA ILE A 2 8.48 -16.45 11.44
C ILE A 2 9.04 -17.33 10.34
N ALA A 3 9.70 -18.42 10.69
CA ALA A 3 10.22 -19.39 9.74
C ALA A 3 9.49 -20.73 9.88
N LYS A 4 9.25 -21.42 8.77
CA LYS A 4 8.80 -22.79 8.70
C LYS A 4 9.94 -23.65 8.18
N GLY A 5 10.34 -24.64 8.94
CA GLY A 5 11.62 -25.35 8.73
C GLY A 5 12.82 -24.46 9.07
N GLY A 6 13.99 -25.07 9.05
CA GLY A 6 15.26 -24.39 9.27
C GLY A 6 15.46 -23.73 10.64
N THR A 7 16.31 -22.73 10.69
CA THR A 7 16.65 -21.98 11.90
C THR A 7 16.56 -20.47 11.68
N LEU A 8 16.10 -19.77 12.72
CA LEU A 8 16.01 -18.31 12.76
C LEU A 8 16.80 -17.80 13.95
N SER A 9 17.69 -16.86 13.72
CA SER A 9 18.46 -16.21 14.78
C SER A 9 18.44 -14.69 14.62
N ASN A 10 18.56 -13.99 15.75
CA ASN A 10 18.63 -12.54 15.78
C ASN A 10 19.85 -12.11 16.61
N ALA A 11 20.76 -11.39 16.00
CA ALA A 11 21.95 -10.85 16.65
C ALA A 11 22.34 -9.53 16.01
N ASN A 12 22.74 -8.54 16.81
CA ASN A 12 23.25 -7.24 16.37
C ASN A 12 22.29 -6.52 15.38
N GLY A 13 20.98 -6.57 15.61
CA GLY A 13 19.98 -5.96 14.75
C GLY A 13 19.77 -6.66 13.40
N LYS A 14 20.36 -7.84 13.22
CA LYS A 14 20.26 -8.63 11.97
C LYS A 14 19.50 -9.93 12.23
N ILE A 15 18.48 -10.18 11.42
CA ILE A 15 17.78 -11.46 11.36
C ILE A 15 18.50 -12.36 10.35
N THR A 16 18.86 -13.57 10.78
CA THR A 16 19.46 -14.58 9.92
C THR A 16 18.53 -15.79 9.87
N VAL A 17 18.20 -16.22 8.67
CA VAL A 17 17.40 -17.43 8.42
C VAL A 17 18.25 -18.40 7.61
N LYS A 18 18.25 -19.68 7.99
CA LYS A 18 18.98 -20.76 7.29
C LYS A 18 18.05 -21.95 7.10
N ASP A 19 18.11 -22.50 5.89
CA ASP A 19 17.45 -23.76 5.51
C ASP A 19 15.95 -23.80 5.82
N ALA A 20 15.27 -22.65 5.71
CA ALA A 20 13.82 -22.53 5.90
C ALA A 20 13.09 -22.74 4.56
N ASP A 21 11.96 -23.46 4.61
CA ASP A 21 11.07 -23.67 3.47
C ASP A 21 10.25 -22.38 3.19
N GLU A 22 9.82 -21.70 4.26
CA GLU A 22 9.04 -20.47 4.18
C GLU A 22 9.51 -19.47 5.25
N VAL A 23 9.44 -18.18 4.92
CA VAL A 23 9.71 -17.11 5.88
C VAL A 23 8.66 -16.02 5.74
N VAL A 24 8.04 -15.65 6.85
CA VAL A 24 7.12 -14.52 6.93
C VAL A 24 7.76 -13.40 7.73
N PHE A 25 7.85 -12.22 7.14
CA PHE A 25 8.26 -11.00 7.84
C PHE A 25 7.01 -10.18 8.16
N LEU A 26 6.76 -9.94 9.44
CA LEU A 26 5.76 -9.01 9.92
C LEU A 26 6.46 -7.67 10.22
N VAL A 27 5.88 -6.60 9.71
CA VAL A 27 6.37 -5.23 9.91
C VAL A 27 5.21 -4.38 10.40
N THR A 28 5.41 -3.66 11.49
CA THR A 28 4.49 -2.63 11.99
C THR A 28 5.19 -1.29 11.99
N ALA A 29 4.49 -0.25 11.56
CA ALA A 29 5.00 1.11 11.55
C ALA A 29 3.86 2.08 11.82
N ASP A 30 4.16 3.14 12.55
CA ASP A 30 3.25 4.24 12.80
C ASP A 30 4.08 5.49 13.13
N THR A 31 3.42 6.64 13.19
CA THR A 31 4.03 7.91 13.55
C THR A 31 3.26 8.54 14.70
N ASP A 32 3.83 9.55 15.34
CA ASP A 32 3.16 10.36 16.34
C ASP A 32 2.30 11.49 15.70
N TYR A 33 2.10 11.47 14.38
CA TYR A 33 1.30 12.47 13.70
C TYR A 33 -0.16 12.43 14.19
N LYS A 34 -0.68 13.61 14.55
CA LYS A 34 -2.07 13.83 14.93
C LYS A 34 -2.72 14.83 13.99
N ILE A 35 -3.85 14.44 13.41
CA ILE A 35 -4.68 15.38 12.63
C ILE A 35 -5.15 16.52 13.54
N ASN A 36 -4.88 17.76 13.13
CA ASN A 36 -5.38 18.96 13.76
C ASN A 36 -6.00 19.86 12.68
N PHE A 37 -7.32 20.03 12.71
CA PHE A 37 -8.06 20.80 11.73
C PHE A 37 -8.08 22.31 12.01
N ASP A 38 -7.64 22.71 13.19
CA ASP A 38 -7.58 24.12 13.61
C ASP A 38 -6.26 24.42 14.35
N PRO A 39 -5.13 24.29 13.65
CA PRO A 39 -3.83 24.57 14.25
C PRO A 39 -3.63 26.09 14.39
N ASP A 40 -3.12 26.53 15.53
CA ASP A 40 -2.76 27.95 15.72
C ASP A 40 -1.46 28.35 15.00
N PHE A 41 -0.75 27.40 14.40
CA PHE A 41 0.54 27.53 13.70
C PHE A 41 1.69 28.16 14.51
N LYS A 42 1.45 28.44 15.80
CA LYS A 42 2.46 28.95 16.72
C LYS A 42 3.09 27.84 17.55
N ASP A 43 2.32 26.80 17.84
CA ASP A 43 2.81 25.62 18.52
C ASP A 43 3.51 24.68 17.52
N PRO A 44 4.84 24.48 17.63
CA PRO A 44 5.57 23.54 16.77
C PRO A 44 5.11 22.07 16.96
N LYS A 45 4.34 21.79 18.01
CA LYS A 45 3.78 20.47 18.33
C LYS A 45 2.30 20.33 17.96
N ALA A 46 1.76 21.27 17.18
CA ALA A 46 0.33 21.26 16.81
C ALA A 46 -0.13 19.92 16.18
N TYR A 47 0.78 19.19 15.54
CA TYR A 47 0.51 17.91 14.90
C TYR A 47 1.16 16.70 15.60
N VAL A 48 1.75 16.89 16.77
CA VAL A 48 2.39 15.81 17.55
C VAL A 48 1.36 15.17 18.46
N GLY A 49 1.16 13.88 18.29
CA GLY A 49 0.28 13.04 19.12
C GLY A 49 1.06 12.18 20.10
N VAL A 50 0.54 10.99 20.35
CA VAL A 50 1.11 10.03 21.31
C VAL A 50 2.24 9.24 20.62
N ASN A 51 3.28 8.90 21.38
CA ASN A 51 4.34 8.03 20.90
C ASN A 51 3.74 6.67 20.46
N PRO A 52 3.95 6.22 19.21
CA PRO A 52 3.31 5.03 18.68
C PRO A 52 3.96 3.71 19.13
N ALA A 53 5.00 3.73 19.93
CA ALA A 53 5.76 2.53 20.28
C ALA A 53 4.90 1.44 20.93
N GLU A 54 3.98 1.81 21.81
CA GLU A 54 3.08 0.84 22.46
C GLU A 54 2.05 0.28 21.47
N THR A 55 1.44 1.13 20.65
CA THR A 55 0.46 0.75 19.63
C THR A 55 1.09 -0.21 18.61
N THR A 56 2.27 0.12 18.09
CA THR A 56 2.97 -0.74 17.12
C THR A 56 3.39 -2.08 17.75
N ARG A 57 3.73 -2.10 19.02
CA ARG A 57 4.02 -3.34 19.75
C ARG A 57 2.77 -4.21 19.86
N GLN A 58 1.63 -3.66 20.26
CA GLN A 58 0.35 -4.37 20.34
C GLN A 58 -0.07 -4.93 18.98
N TRP A 59 0.08 -4.16 17.91
CA TRP A 59 -0.22 -4.64 16.55
C TRP A 59 0.68 -5.81 16.17
N MET A 60 1.97 -5.76 16.53
CA MET A 60 2.90 -6.86 16.27
C MET A 60 2.50 -8.12 17.05
N ASP A 61 2.21 -7.98 18.35
CA ASP A 61 1.80 -9.10 19.20
C ASP A 61 0.51 -9.77 18.68
N ASN A 62 -0.48 -8.95 18.30
CA ASN A 62 -1.73 -9.44 17.68
C ASN A 62 -1.46 -10.15 16.34
N ALA A 63 -0.62 -9.59 15.48
CA ALA A 63 -0.31 -10.17 14.18
C ALA A 63 0.43 -11.51 14.32
N VAL A 64 1.34 -11.62 15.29
CA VAL A 64 2.02 -12.90 15.61
C VAL A 64 1.02 -13.94 16.11
N ALA A 65 0.09 -13.54 16.98
CA ALA A 65 -0.93 -14.44 17.54
C ALA A 65 -1.91 -14.94 16.47
N MET A 66 -2.30 -14.09 15.51
CA MET A 66 -3.21 -14.47 14.41
C MET A 66 -2.55 -15.39 13.38
N GLY A 67 -1.29 -15.19 13.09
CA GLY A 67 -0.57 -15.90 12.04
C GLY A 67 -0.92 -15.44 10.62
N TYR A 68 -0.13 -15.88 9.64
CA TYR A 68 -0.19 -15.40 8.25
C TYR A 68 -1.57 -15.66 7.60
N ASP A 69 -2.11 -16.87 7.72
CA ASP A 69 -3.35 -17.25 7.00
C ASP A 69 -4.55 -16.40 7.43
N VAL A 70 -4.67 -16.13 8.74
CA VAL A 70 -5.74 -15.29 9.28
C VAL A 70 -5.57 -13.83 8.83
N LEU A 71 -4.35 -13.31 8.90
CA LEU A 71 -4.04 -11.95 8.43
C LEU A 71 -4.32 -11.79 6.93
N PHE A 72 -3.89 -12.76 6.12
CA PHE A 72 -4.15 -12.75 4.69
C PHE A 72 -5.64 -12.79 4.37
N LYS A 73 -6.40 -13.66 5.07
CA LYS A 73 -7.85 -13.72 4.89
C LYS A 73 -8.54 -12.41 5.25
N GLN A 74 -8.18 -11.79 6.36
CA GLN A 74 -8.75 -10.50 6.77
C GLN A 74 -8.44 -9.42 5.75
N HIS A 75 -7.19 -9.35 5.27
CA HIS A 75 -6.79 -8.42 4.21
C HIS A 75 -7.58 -8.64 2.93
N TYR A 76 -7.73 -9.90 2.51
CA TYR A 76 -8.49 -10.26 1.31
C TYR A 76 -9.96 -9.85 1.43
N ASP A 77 -10.62 -10.18 2.53
CA ASP A 77 -12.04 -9.89 2.74
C ASP A 77 -12.30 -8.37 2.75
N ASP A 78 -11.46 -7.61 3.43
CA ASP A 78 -11.53 -6.15 3.48
C ASP A 78 -11.36 -5.53 2.09
N TYR A 79 -10.32 -5.93 1.36
CA TYR A 79 -10.05 -5.42 0.03
C TYR A 79 -11.13 -5.84 -0.98
N ALA A 80 -11.54 -7.11 -0.96
CA ALA A 80 -12.56 -7.66 -1.87
C ALA A 80 -13.91 -6.96 -1.73
N ALA A 81 -14.29 -6.53 -0.53
CA ALA A 81 -15.53 -5.79 -0.28
C ALA A 81 -15.58 -4.45 -1.03
N LEU A 82 -14.44 -3.86 -1.36
CA LEU A 82 -14.32 -2.61 -2.08
C LEU A 82 -14.05 -2.83 -3.57
N VAL A 83 -13.04 -3.62 -3.92
CA VAL A 83 -12.62 -3.80 -5.30
C VAL A 83 -13.69 -4.46 -6.16
N ASN A 84 -14.47 -5.38 -5.59
CA ASN A 84 -15.52 -6.12 -6.32
C ASN A 84 -16.77 -5.28 -6.65
N ARG A 85 -16.86 -4.03 -6.17
CA ARG A 85 -17.99 -3.13 -6.49
C ARG A 85 -17.98 -2.69 -7.96
N VAL A 86 -16.82 -2.68 -8.59
CA VAL A 86 -16.65 -2.29 -9.99
C VAL A 86 -15.78 -3.33 -10.69
N LYS A 87 -16.23 -3.78 -11.84
CA LYS A 87 -15.49 -4.68 -12.74
C LYS A 87 -15.39 -4.01 -14.10
N LEU A 88 -14.17 -3.88 -14.60
CA LEU A 88 -13.88 -3.53 -15.99
C LEU A 88 -13.32 -4.76 -16.68
N GLN A 89 -13.90 -5.12 -17.80
CA GLN A 89 -13.43 -6.20 -18.66
C GLN A 89 -13.43 -5.73 -20.10
N LEU A 90 -12.26 -5.67 -20.71
CA LEU A 90 -12.05 -5.16 -22.07
C LEU A 90 -11.79 -6.29 -23.09
N ASN A 91 -12.25 -7.50 -22.80
CA ASN A 91 -12.05 -8.67 -23.64
C ASN A 91 -10.56 -8.94 -23.96
N PRO A 92 -9.77 -9.31 -22.96
CA PRO A 92 -8.33 -9.43 -23.09
C PRO A 92 -7.91 -10.51 -24.10
N ASP A 93 -6.94 -10.18 -24.94
CA ASP A 93 -6.24 -11.17 -25.74
C ASP A 93 -5.36 -12.06 -24.85
N ALA A 94 -5.63 -13.36 -24.84
CA ALA A 94 -4.91 -14.32 -23.99
C ALA A 94 -3.41 -14.39 -24.26
N GLN A 95 -2.94 -13.99 -25.44
CA GLN A 95 -1.51 -14.03 -25.79
C GLN A 95 -0.69 -12.97 -25.06
N SER A 96 -1.24 -11.77 -24.85
CA SER A 96 -0.52 -10.70 -24.16
C SER A 96 -0.36 -10.97 -22.68
N ALA A 97 -1.25 -11.74 -22.05
CA ALA A 97 -1.20 -12.07 -20.62
C ALA A 97 0.09 -12.81 -20.17
N ASN A 98 0.74 -13.53 -21.09
CA ASN A 98 1.94 -14.30 -20.80
C ASN A 98 3.25 -13.47 -20.83
N LEU A 99 3.18 -12.20 -21.22
CA LEU A 99 4.35 -11.33 -21.25
C LEU A 99 4.52 -10.55 -19.95
N PRO A 100 5.75 -10.35 -19.47
CA PRO A 100 6.02 -9.44 -18.36
C PRO A 100 5.50 -8.03 -18.64
N THR A 101 4.94 -7.35 -17.63
CA THR A 101 4.33 -6.01 -17.75
C THR A 101 5.26 -5.00 -18.44
N GLY A 102 6.55 -4.99 -18.12
CA GLY A 102 7.53 -4.09 -18.77
C GLY A 102 7.64 -4.31 -20.28
N LYS A 103 7.53 -5.56 -20.76
CA LYS A 103 7.55 -5.87 -22.18
C LYS A 103 6.25 -5.44 -22.86
N ARG A 104 5.12 -5.63 -22.19
CA ARG A 104 3.80 -5.19 -22.64
C ARG A 104 3.76 -3.67 -22.81
N LEU A 105 4.25 -2.90 -21.82
CA LEU A 105 4.38 -1.45 -21.89
C LEU A 105 5.25 -0.99 -23.06
N GLN A 106 6.37 -1.67 -23.32
CA GLN A 106 7.23 -1.36 -24.47
C GLN A 106 6.51 -1.58 -25.81
N ASN A 107 5.75 -2.67 -25.92
CA ASN A 107 4.97 -2.98 -27.12
C ASN A 107 3.82 -1.96 -27.31
N TYR A 108 3.12 -1.63 -26.24
CA TYR A 108 2.04 -0.63 -26.25
C TYR A 108 2.53 0.74 -26.70
N ARG A 109 3.70 1.20 -26.22
CA ARG A 109 4.35 2.45 -26.69
C ARG A 109 4.72 2.44 -28.17
N LYS A 110 4.82 1.26 -28.79
CA LYS A 110 5.05 1.09 -30.24
C LYS A 110 3.76 0.98 -31.04
N GLY A 111 2.61 1.22 -30.40
CA GLY A 111 1.31 1.19 -31.05
C GLY A 111 0.65 -0.18 -31.15
N GLN A 112 1.14 -1.18 -30.41
CA GLN A 112 0.48 -2.49 -30.34
C GLN A 112 -0.63 -2.42 -29.28
N PRO A 113 -1.92 -2.61 -29.63
CA PRO A 113 -3.02 -2.63 -28.67
C PRO A 113 -2.84 -3.75 -27.64
N ASP A 114 -3.16 -3.46 -26.38
CA ASP A 114 -3.14 -4.45 -25.32
C ASP A 114 -4.24 -4.14 -24.30
N PHE A 115 -5.44 -4.62 -24.56
CA PHE A 115 -6.63 -4.37 -23.72
C PHE A 115 -6.49 -4.93 -22.31
N TYR A 116 -5.73 -6.04 -22.15
CA TYR A 116 -5.45 -6.57 -20.81
C TYR A 116 -4.51 -5.64 -20.02
N LEU A 117 -3.57 -4.97 -20.68
CA LEU A 117 -2.73 -3.97 -20.02
C LEU A 117 -3.53 -2.75 -19.58
N GLU A 118 -4.50 -2.31 -20.41
CA GLU A 118 -5.40 -1.19 -20.08
C GLU A 118 -6.28 -1.53 -18.88
N GLU A 119 -6.87 -2.74 -18.87
CA GLU A 119 -7.63 -3.26 -17.74
C GLU A 119 -6.78 -3.36 -16.46
N LEU A 120 -5.57 -3.91 -16.57
CA LEU A 120 -4.63 -4.01 -15.45
C LEU A 120 -4.27 -2.63 -14.91
N TYR A 121 -4.03 -1.66 -15.79
CA TYR A 121 -3.69 -0.28 -15.40
C TYR A 121 -4.84 0.39 -14.64
N TYR A 122 -6.07 0.22 -15.12
CA TYR A 122 -7.26 0.70 -14.42
C TYR A 122 -7.41 0.06 -13.02
N GLN A 123 -7.30 -1.26 -12.95
CA GLN A 123 -7.41 -1.99 -11.66
C GLN A 123 -6.27 -1.62 -10.71
N PHE A 124 -5.07 -1.37 -11.23
CA PHE A 124 -3.95 -0.94 -10.41
C PHE A 124 -4.14 0.47 -9.83
N GLY A 125 -4.69 1.40 -10.62
CA GLY A 125 -5.07 2.73 -10.14
C GLY A 125 -6.09 2.64 -8.99
N ARG A 126 -7.12 1.80 -9.14
CA ARG A 126 -8.10 1.53 -8.08
C ARG A 126 -7.45 0.90 -6.84
N TYR A 127 -6.55 -0.05 -7.02
CA TYR A 127 -5.80 -0.63 -5.90
C TYR A 127 -5.04 0.42 -5.11
N LEU A 128 -4.29 1.29 -5.78
CA LEU A 128 -3.54 2.36 -5.15
C LEU A 128 -4.45 3.33 -4.36
N LEU A 129 -5.60 3.67 -4.92
CA LEU A 129 -6.57 4.53 -4.25
C LEU A 129 -7.22 3.85 -3.04
N ILE A 130 -7.71 2.63 -3.18
CA ILE A 130 -8.31 1.86 -2.09
C ILE A 130 -7.31 1.67 -0.94
N ALA A 131 -6.04 1.41 -1.25
CA ALA A 131 -5.01 1.20 -0.25
C ALA A 131 -4.56 2.48 0.45
N SER A 132 -4.67 3.65 -0.21
CA SER A 132 -4.21 4.95 0.33
C SER A 132 -5.32 5.82 0.92
N SER A 133 -6.59 5.53 0.65
CA SER A 133 -7.72 6.38 1.04
C SER A 133 -8.82 5.57 1.69
N ARG A 134 -8.79 5.51 3.02
CA ARG A 134 -9.75 4.74 3.83
C ARG A 134 -10.53 5.67 4.75
N PRO A 135 -11.77 5.30 5.14
CA PRO A 135 -12.54 6.07 6.10
C PRO A 135 -11.76 6.33 7.40
N GLY A 136 -11.80 7.56 7.88
CA GLY A 136 -11.11 7.97 9.10
C GLY A 136 -9.68 8.48 8.90
N ASN A 137 -9.13 8.38 7.69
CA ASN A 137 -7.84 8.92 7.32
C ASN A 137 -7.96 10.18 6.44
N MET A 138 -6.85 10.86 6.23
CA MET A 138 -6.77 11.92 5.22
C MET A 138 -7.04 11.34 3.82
N PRO A 139 -7.61 12.11 2.89
CA PRO A 139 -7.73 11.70 1.50
C PRO A 139 -6.34 11.50 0.87
N ALA A 140 -6.31 10.86 -0.30
CA ALA A 140 -5.07 10.74 -1.08
C ALA A 140 -4.54 12.13 -1.46
N ASN A 141 -3.28 12.43 -1.15
CA ASN A 141 -2.59 13.65 -1.57
C ASN A 141 -2.15 13.54 -3.04
N LEU A 142 -1.30 14.46 -3.55
CA LEU A 142 -0.83 14.44 -4.95
C LEU A 142 -0.24 13.11 -5.39
N GLN A 143 0.46 12.42 -4.50
CA GLN A 143 1.12 11.12 -4.76
C GLN A 143 0.35 9.93 -4.18
N GLY A 144 -0.85 10.12 -3.65
CA GLY A 144 -1.48 9.16 -2.76
C GLY A 144 -0.69 9.10 -1.45
N ILE A 145 -0.11 7.96 -1.14
CA ILE A 145 0.91 7.78 -0.09
C ILE A 145 2.15 7.09 -0.67
N TRP A 146 2.26 7.06 -2.00
CA TRP A 146 3.18 6.21 -2.75
C TRP A 146 4.39 6.99 -3.23
N HIS A 147 5.30 7.31 -2.33
CA HIS A 147 6.64 7.82 -2.66
C HIS A 147 7.65 7.31 -1.63
N ASN A 148 8.92 7.33 -2.00
CA ASN A 148 9.99 6.73 -1.22
C ASN A 148 10.99 7.76 -0.64
N ASN A 149 10.63 9.04 -0.66
CA ASN A 149 11.48 10.12 -0.16
C ASN A 149 10.82 10.78 1.06
N VAL A 150 11.62 11.34 1.95
CA VAL A 150 11.13 12.16 3.06
C VAL A 150 10.49 13.44 2.51
N ASP A 151 11.16 14.08 1.53
CA ASP A 151 10.63 15.23 0.80
C ASP A 151 10.07 14.77 -0.55
N GLY A 152 8.76 14.57 -0.63
CA GLY A 152 8.09 14.24 -1.88
C GLY A 152 7.92 15.47 -2.78
N PRO A 153 7.72 15.26 -4.11
CA PRO A 153 7.43 16.35 -5.03
C PRO A 153 6.25 17.18 -4.53
N TRP A 154 6.36 18.52 -4.68
CA TRP A 154 5.33 19.46 -4.23
C TRP A 154 4.99 19.33 -2.75
N ARG A 155 5.94 18.85 -1.92
CA ARG A 155 5.79 18.61 -0.48
C ARG A 155 4.62 17.68 -0.13
N VAL A 156 4.21 16.83 -1.08
CA VAL A 156 3.08 15.89 -0.94
C VAL A 156 1.78 16.54 -0.48
N ASP A 157 1.54 17.79 -0.89
CA ASP A 157 0.39 18.56 -0.45
C ASP A 157 -0.92 18.20 -1.19
N TYR A 158 -2.00 18.92 -0.87
CA TYR A 158 -3.34 18.73 -1.43
C TYR A 158 -3.67 19.88 -2.37
N HIS A 159 -3.86 19.57 -3.64
CA HIS A 159 -4.35 20.55 -4.62
C HIS A 159 -5.83 20.32 -4.91
N ASN A 160 -6.67 21.24 -4.42
CA ASN A 160 -8.12 21.06 -4.40
C ASN A 160 -8.83 21.51 -5.68
N ASN A 161 -8.14 21.99 -6.71
CA ASN A 161 -8.78 22.43 -7.95
C ASN A 161 -9.10 21.25 -8.88
N ILE A 162 -8.10 20.50 -9.38
CA ILE A 162 -8.31 19.33 -10.26
C ILE A 162 -7.57 18.09 -9.78
N ASN A 163 -6.46 18.22 -9.06
CA ASN A 163 -5.59 17.10 -8.73
C ASN A 163 -6.28 16.10 -7.82
N ILE A 164 -6.96 16.52 -6.76
CA ILE A 164 -7.73 15.61 -5.89
C ILE A 164 -8.81 14.91 -6.70
N GLN A 165 -9.58 15.62 -7.52
CA GLN A 165 -10.62 15.01 -8.34
C GLN A 165 -10.03 13.94 -9.27
N MET A 166 -8.87 14.22 -9.90
CA MET A 166 -8.20 13.25 -10.78
C MET A 166 -7.74 11.99 -10.04
N ASN A 167 -7.28 12.12 -8.80
CA ASN A 167 -6.89 10.95 -7.99
C ASN A 167 -8.05 9.97 -7.73
N TYR A 168 -9.29 10.47 -7.73
CA TYR A 168 -10.49 9.68 -7.43
C TYR A 168 -11.27 9.23 -8.67
N TRP A 169 -10.73 9.37 -9.87
CA TRP A 169 -11.40 8.92 -11.09
C TRP A 169 -11.49 7.40 -11.26
N PRO A 170 -10.51 6.57 -10.85
CA PRO A 170 -10.59 5.12 -11.00
C PRO A 170 -11.70 4.42 -10.19
#